data_5bbb0d454ccc74109ebd645ffb5265f9
#
_entry.id   5bbb0d454ccc74109ebd645ffb5265f9
#
_cell.length_a   1.000
_cell.length_b   1.000
_cell.length_c   1.000
_cell.angle_alpha   90.00
_cell.angle_beta   90.00
_cell.angle_gamma   90.00
#
_symmetry.space_group_name_H-M   'P 1'
#
loop_
_entity.id
_entity.type
_entity.pdbx_description
1 polymer ?
#
loop_
_entity_poly.entity_id
_entity_poly.type
_entity_poly.pdbx_seq_one_letter_code
_entity_poly.pdbx_strand_id
1 'polypeptide(L)'
;SDVCSSDLGMLTRKPVRLDDTADIIREQLFDVDLQGNDLNVWTYEATRKMVRYGHVGTLVDAPADGGRPYWVTYTPRQILGWRAEQKEGRQVLTQLRLLESVTVPDGEYGEKTVEQIRVLTPGEYRIHQRQDNGQFTVVNEGRTSLSEIPFSVAYAQRHGFMESRPPLEDIAELNLKTYQIQSDLDNQLHISAVPMLAFYGFPSSAEEVSAGPGEAIAFPAEGRAEYIEPVGRSFEAQFRRLEQLALQINELGLSAVLGQKLSAETAEAKRIDRSQGDSTMMVIAQNMQDMIDNCLQWHAQFLGNATAAGSAYVNRDFLGARLEPQDIQALLQLYTAGTISQETLLTELAEGDVLGDNFDVDEELQATSNAGLDLQPAGLADRLVGGPNDRNEIGRAHV
;
A
#
# COMPACT_ATOMS: atom_id res chain seq x y z
N SER A 1 7.49 -10.54 -1.22
CA SER A 1 7.55 -9.07 -1.04
C SER A 1 7.01 -8.32 -2.25
N ASP A 2 7.14 -8.86 -3.45
CA ASP A 2 6.83 -8.13 -4.70
C ASP A 2 5.32 -8.05 -5.01
N VAL A 3 4.52 -9.02 -4.58
CA VAL A 3 3.05 -9.00 -4.76
C VAL A 3 2.42 -7.83 -4.01
N CYS A 4 2.87 -7.53 -2.79
CA CYS A 4 2.37 -6.38 -2.03
C CYS A 4 2.79 -5.02 -2.61
N SER A 5 3.93 -4.93 -3.29
CA SER A 5 4.45 -3.63 -3.77
C SER A 5 3.77 -3.16 -5.05
N SER A 6 3.40 -4.09 -5.96
CA SER A 6 2.68 -3.73 -7.19
C SER A 6 1.26 -3.22 -6.90
N ASP A 7 0.58 -3.84 -5.95
CA ASP A 7 -0.82 -3.55 -5.64
C ASP A 7 -0.97 -2.29 -4.79
N LEU A 8 -0.03 -2.06 -3.86
CA LEU A 8 0.08 -0.80 -3.14
C LEU A 8 0.39 0.38 -4.06
N GLY A 9 1.19 0.14 -5.13
CA GLY A 9 1.46 1.14 -6.16
C GLY A 9 0.21 1.62 -6.88
N MET A 10 -0.84 0.81 -6.99
CA MET A 10 -2.11 1.23 -7.59
C MET A 10 -2.90 2.17 -6.66
N LEU A 11 -2.96 1.87 -5.36
CA LEU A 11 -3.65 2.71 -4.36
C LEU A 11 -3.02 4.09 -4.20
N THR A 12 -1.69 4.15 -4.27
CA THR A 12 -0.91 5.38 -4.06
C THR A 12 -0.37 5.96 -5.36
N ARG A 13 -0.89 5.55 -6.51
CA ARG A 13 -0.46 6.01 -7.83
C ARG A 13 -0.72 7.50 -8.02
N LYS A 14 -1.87 7.99 -7.56
CA LYS A 14 -2.20 9.41 -7.54
C LYS A 14 -2.04 9.95 -6.12
N PRO A 15 -1.52 11.16 -5.95
CA PRO A 15 -1.38 11.79 -4.65
C PRO A 15 -2.75 11.98 -3.97
N VAL A 16 -2.75 11.97 -2.64
CA VAL A 16 -3.93 12.31 -1.85
C VAL A 16 -4.26 13.79 -2.08
N ARG A 17 -5.47 14.06 -2.56
CA ARG A 17 -5.96 15.44 -2.70
C ARG A 17 -6.66 15.87 -1.43
N LEU A 18 -6.51 17.14 -1.10
CA LEU A 18 -7.15 17.77 0.06
C LEU A 18 -8.10 18.86 -0.45
N ASP A 19 -9.37 18.71 -0.14
CA ASP A 19 -10.42 19.64 -0.52
C ASP A 19 -10.87 20.45 0.71
N ASP A 20 -11.03 21.76 0.56
CA ASP A 20 -11.45 22.70 1.61
C ASP A 20 -10.62 22.66 2.91
N THR A 21 -9.40 22.13 2.86
CA THR A 21 -8.47 22.09 3.99
C THR A 21 -7.71 23.41 4.09
N ALA A 22 -7.64 23.99 5.28
CA ALA A 22 -6.93 25.25 5.50
C ALA A 22 -5.43 25.12 5.22
N ASP A 23 -4.82 26.19 4.66
CA ASP A 23 -3.40 26.24 4.28
C ASP A 23 -2.45 25.86 5.42
N ILE A 24 -2.75 26.30 6.65
CA ILE A 24 -1.93 25.96 7.83
C ILE A 24 -1.88 24.44 8.07
N ILE A 25 -2.97 23.70 7.80
CA ILE A 25 -2.98 22.24 7.93
C ILE A 25 -2.22 21.63 6.74
N ARG A 26 -2.45 22.13 5.51
CA ARG A 26 -1.72 21.66 4.32
C ARG A 26 -0.20 21.79 4.50
N GLU A 27 0.28 22.91 5.01
CA GLU A 27 1.70 23.13 5.31
C GLU A 27 2.23 22.13 6.35
N GLN A 28 1.47 21.82 7.40
CA GLN A 28 1.88 20.87 8.42
C GLN A 28 1.91 19.42 7.92
N LEU A 29 1.11 19.09 6.90
CA LEU A 29 1.07 17.75 6.29
C LEU A 29 2.23 17.46 5.32
N PHE A 30 3.14 18.41 5.07
CA PHE A 30 4.44 18.13 4.44
C PHE A 30 5.40 17.34 5.33
N ASP A 31 5.09 17.26 6.64
CA ASP A 31 5.77 16.40 7.60
C ASP A 31 4.76 15.96 8.66
N VAL A 32 3.99 14.92 8.32
CA VAL A 32 2.82 14.44 9.08
C VAL A 32 3.20 13.90 10.45
N ASP A 33 4.33 13.23 10.55
CA ASP A 33 4.75 12.42 11.70
C ASP A 33 5.96 12.99 12.47
N LEU A 34 6.39 14.20 12.17
CA LEU A 34 7.61 14.84 12.68
C LEU A 34 8.90 14.06 12.32
N GLN A 35 8.87 13.23 11.26
CA GLN A 35 10.01 12.46 10.79
C GLN A 35 10.39 12.80 9.34
N GLY A 36 9.75 13.82 8.76
CA GLY A 36 9.97 14.27 7.39
C GLY A 36 9.13 13.55 6.34
N ASN A 37 8.12 12.77 6.73
CA ASN A 37 7.22 12.12 5.81
C ASN A 37 6.04 13.03 5.47
N ASP A 38 5.83 13.29 4.18
CA ASP A 38 4.63 13.97 3.70
C ASP A 38 3.41 13.05 3.75
N LEU A 39 2.22 13.61 3.51
CA LEU A 39 0.96 12.88 3.56
C LEU A 39 0.94 11.68 2.59
N ASN A 40 1.58 11.76 1.42
CA ASN A 40 1.56 10.68 0.44
C ASN A 40 2.44 9.51 0.89
N VAL A 41 3.66 9.80 1.33
CA VAL A 41 4.58 8.79 1.88
C VAL A 41 3.97 8.15 3.12
N TRP A 42 3.39 8.95 4.02
CA TRP A 42 2.72 8.46 5.20
C TRP A 42 1.52 7.55 4.86
N THR A 43 0.69 7.94 3.87
CA THR A 43 -0.46 7.14 3.40
C THR A 43 0.00 5.81 2.81
N TYR A 44 1.08 5.81 2.01
CA TYR A 44 1.67 4.59 1.48
C TYR A 44 2.10 3.62 2.59
N GLU A 45 2.85 4.11 3.58
CA GLU A 45 3.32 3.30 4.71
C GLU A 45 2.17 2.81 5.61
N ALA A 46 1.16 3.64 5.85
CA ALA A 46 -0.04 3.25 6.59
C ALA A 46 -0.83 2.16 5.84
N THR A 47 -1.03 2.32 4.52
CA THR A 47 -1.70 1.32 3.67
C THR A 47 -0.92 0.00 3.65
N ARG A 48 0.40 0.05 3.56
CA ARG A 48 1.26 -1.13 3.62
C ARG A 48 1.10 -1.90 4.94
N LYS A 49 1.05 -1.17 6.07
CA LYS A 49 0.77 -1.77 7.38
C LYS A 49 -0.63 -2.35 7.44
N MET A 50 -1.63 -1.65 6.92
CA MET A 50 -3.03 -2.09 6.89
C MET A 50 -3.20 -3.42 6.12
N VAL A 51 -2.66 -3.53 4.92
CA VAL A 51 -2.73 -4.76 4.10
C VAL A 51 -1.96 -5.91 4.77
N ARG A 52 -0.80 -5.62 5.38
CA ARG A 52 0.03 -6.63 6.02
C ARG A 52 -0.56 -7.19 7.31
N TYR A 53 -1.20 -6.34 8.12
CA TYR A 53 -1.68 -6.69 9.45
C TYR A 53 -3.21 -6.74 9.58
N GLY A 54 -3.94 -6.45 8.49
CA GLY A 54 -5.39 -6.42 8.44
C GLY A 54 -6.00 -5.07 8.81
N HIS A 55 -5.35 -4.31 9.70
CA HIS A 55 -5.72 -2.93 10.01
C HIS A 55 -4.51 -2.13 10.50
N VAL A 56 -4.66 -0.82 10.50
CA VAL A 56 -3.72 0.13 11.08
C VAL A 56 -4.50 1.18 11.86
N GLY A 57 -4.04 1.52 13.04
CA GLY A 57 -4.60 2.62 13.81
C GLY A 57 -3.70 3.85 13.72
N THR A 58 -4.30 5.03 13.73
CA THR A 58 -3.59 6.31 13.75
C THR A 58 -4.06 7.15 14.91
N LEU A 59 -3.12 7.58 15.73
CA LEU A 59 -3.31 8.55 16.81
C LEU A 59 -2.88 9.93 16.31
N VAL A 60 -3.75 10.91 16.43
CA VAL A 60 -3.35 12.31 16.32
C VAL A 60 -2.95 12.79 17.68
N ASP A 61 -1.70 13.21 17.82
CA ASP A 61 -1.12 13.68 19.09
C ASP A 61 -0.59 15.11 18.94
N ALA A 62 -0.44 15.79 20.03
CA ALA A 62 0.17 17.11 20.06
C ALA A 62 1.18 17.19 21.21
N PRO A 63 2.36 17.81 20.98
CA PRO A 63 3.36 17.98 22.03
C PRO A 63 2.82 18.81 23.20
N ALA A 64 3.16 18.42 24.42
CA ALA A 64 2.70 19.09 25.64
C ALA A 64 3.21 20.55 25.77
N ASP A 65 4.28 20.91 25.08
CA ASP A 65 4.89 22.23 25.03
C ASP A 65 4.23 23.19 24.02
N GLY A 66 3.12 22.77 23.38
CA GLY A 66 2.35 23.59 22.42
C GLY A 66 2.88 23.52 20.98
N GLY A 67 3.60 22.48 20.61
CA GLY A 67 3.99 22.21 19.23
C GLY A 67 2.80 21.86 18.32
N ARG A 68 3.06 21.73 17.01
CA ARG A 68 2.03 21.34 16.03
C ARG A 68 1.55 19.91 16.25
N PRO A 69 0.29 19.59 15.94
CA PRO A 69 -0.20 18.22 15.93
C PRO A 69 0.55 17.35 14.92
N TYR A 70 0.65 16.04 15.19
CA TYR A 70 1.30 15.05 14.34
C TYR A 70 0.59 13.71 14.44
N TRP A 71 0.83 12.83 13.48
CA TRP A 71 0.13 11.56 13.39
C TRP A 71 1.07 10.38 13.61
N VAL A 72 0.66 9.44 14.45
CA VAL A 72 1.45 8.24 14.76
C VAL A 72 0.65 7.00 14.40
N THR A 73 1.23 6.13 13.57
CA THR A 73 0.57 4.87 13.17
C THR A 73 0.94 3.71 14.09
N TYR A 74 -0.06 2.92 14.47
CA TYR A 74 0.08 1.73 15.29
C TYR A 74 -0.44 0.50 14.56
N THR A 75 0.37 -0.56 14.55
CA THR A 75 -0.05 -1.87 14.06
C THR A 75 -0.86 -2.61 15.12
N PRO A 76 -1.64 -3.66 14.77
CA PRO A 76 -2.36 -4.47 15.76
C PRO A 76 -1.49 -5.04 16.89
N ARG A 77 -0.21 -5.28 16.63
CA ARG A 77 0.76 -5.74 17.62
C ARG A 77 1.07 -4.70 18.72
N GLN A 78 0.88 -3.44 18.39
CA GLN A 78 1.11 -2.30 19.29
C GLN A 78 -0.16 -1.88 20.02
N ILE A 79 -1.34 -2.35 19.57
CA ILE A 79 -2.63 -2.10 20.23
C ILE A 79 -2.86 -3.20 21.27
N LEU A 80 -2.45 -2.95 22.51
CA LEU A 80 -2.52 -3.95 23.60
C LEU A 80 -3.95 -4.24 24.04
N GLY A 81 -4.88 -3.32 23.79
CA GLY A 81 -6.28 -3.50 24.08
C GLY A 81 -7.05 -2.19 24.17
N TRP A 82 -8.35 -2.32 24.13
CA TRP A 82 -9.27 -1.19 24.14
C TRP A 82 -10.52 -1.49 24.98
N ARG A 83 -11.25 -0.43 25.30
CA ARG A 83 -12.64 -0.47 25.76
C ARG A 83 -13.44 0.49 24.91
N ALA A 84 -14.65 0.11 24.56
CA ALA A 84 -15.55 0.95 23.79
C ALA A 84 -16.96 0.82 24.36
N GLU A 85 -17.73 1.88 24.26
CA GLU A 85 -19.14 1.94 24.65
C GLU A 85 -19.97 2.40 23.45
N GLN A 86 -21.21 1.91 23.40
CA GLN A 86 -22.15 2.40 22.38
C GLN A 86 -22.75 3.74 22.84
N LYS A 87 -22.42 4.79 22.11
CA LYS A 87 -22.92 6.13 22.37
C LYS A 87 -23.50 6.71 21.08
N GLU A 88 -24.72 7.19 21.12
CA GLU A 88 -25.41 7.81 19.96
C GLU A 88 -25.39 6.94 18.69
N GLY A 89 -25.55 5.61 18.85
CA GLY A 89 -25.58 4.66 17.73
C GLY A 89 -24.21 4.28 17.14
N ARG A 90 -23.10 4.79 17.68
CA ARG A 90 -21.72 4.44 17.29
C ARG A 90 -20.91 3.87 18.44
N GLN A 91 -19.91 3.06 18.12
CA GLN A 91 -18.92 2.61 19.08
C GLN A 91 -17.90 3.73 19.31
N VAL A 92 -17.73 4.14 20.57
CA VAL A 92 -16.78 5.19 20.98
C VAL A 92 -15.76 4.58 21.93
N LEU A 93 -14.49 4.85 21.67
CA LEU A 93 -13.39 4.42 22.54
C LEU A 93 -13.46 5.15 23.88
N THR A 94 -13.49 4.38 24.99
CA THR A 94 -13.41 4.90 26.36
C THR A 94 -12.05 4.64 27.00
N GLN A 95 -11.28 3.69 26.47
CA GLN A 95 -9.89 3.45 26.83
C GLN A 95 -9.14 2.83 25.66
N LEU A 96 -7.88 3.24 25.46
CA LEU A 96 -6.96 2.63 24.50
C LEU A 96 -5.59 2.47 25.17
N ARG A 97 -4.94 1.30 24.95
CA ARG A 97 -3.61 0.99 25.45
C ARG A 97 -2.68 0.67 24.28
N LEU A 98 -1.64 1.46 24.13
CA LEU A 98 -0.68 1.39 23.03
C LEU A 98 0.71 1.04 23.57
N LEU A 99 1.37 0.09 22.92
CA LEU A 99 2.77 -0.25 23.15
C LEU A 99 3.65 0.64 22.28
N GLU A 100 4.59 1.32 22.88
CA GLU A 100 5.56 2.17 22.21
C GLU A 100 6.98 1.77 22.61
N SER A 101 7.91 1.97 21.69
CA SER A 101 9.34 1.82 21.96
C SER A 101 10.00 3.16 21.73
N VAL A 102 10.58 3.73 22.76
CA VAL A 102 11.27 5.03 22.71
C VAL A 102 12.74 4.85 22.97
N THR A 103 13.56 5.56 22.21
CA THR A 103 14.99 5.62 22.42
C THR A 103 15.30 6.76 23.40
N VAL A 104 15.96 6.42 24.48
CA VAL A 104 16.37 7.40 25.50
C VAL A 104 17.92 7.39 25.61
N PRO A 105 18.55 8.52 25.95
CA PRO A 105 19.97 8.58 26.18
C PRO A 105 20.42 7.62 27.29
N ASP A 106 21.55 6.93 27.10
CA ASP A 106 22.17 6.05 28.08
C ASP A 106 23.66 6.42 28.21
N GLY A 107 23.95 7.32 29.16
CA GLY A 107 25.26 7.95 29.31
C GLY A 107 25.50 9.08 28.31
N GLU A 108 26.78 9.39 28.05
CA GLU A 108 27.17 10.57 27.24
C GLU A 108 27.01 10.30 25.72
N TYR A 109 27.20 9.06 25.27
CA TYR A 109 27.19 8.69 23.86
C TYR A 109 26.32 7.44 23.54
N GLY A 110 25.74 6.85 24.59
CA GLY A 110 24.91 5.65 24.43
C GLY A 110 23.43 5.97 24.30
N GLU A 111 22.71 5.02 23.69
CA GLU A 111 21.25 5.05 23.56
C GLU A 111 20.68 3.70 23.97
N LYS A 112 19.55 3.71 24.67
CA LYS A 112 18.80 2.50 24.94
C LYS A 112 17.34 2.63 24.52
N THR A 113 16.78 1.53 24.01
CA THR A 113 15.35 1.47 23.70
C THR A 113 14.58 1.00 24.94
N VAL A 114 13.59 1.74 25.33
CA VAL A 114 12.73 1.44 26.47
C VAL A 114 11.29 1.26 26.00
N GLU A 115 10.67 0.16 26.46
CA GLU A 115 9.25 -0.09 26.21
C GLU A 115 8.39 0.76 27.15
N GLN A 116 7.37 1.40 26.58
CA GLN A 116 6.36 2.14 27.33
C GLN A 116 4.95 1.78 26.85
N ILE A 117 4.00 1.93 27.76
CA ILE A 117 2.58 1.74 27.47
C ILE A 117 1.89 3.10 27.67
N ARG A 118 1.35 3.61 26.57
CA ARG A 118 0.48 4.79 26.58
C ARG A 118 -0.95 4.34 26.81
N VAL A 119 -1.57 4.82 27.87
CA VAL A 119 -2.98 4.60 28.19
C VAL A 119 -3.72 5.90 27.92
N LEU A 120 -4.68 5.83 27.00
CA LEU A 120 -5.53 6.96 26.62
C LEU A 120 -6.94 6.74 27.15
N THR A 121 -7.52 7.78 27.72
CA THR A 121 -8.94 7.91 28.08
C THR A 121 -9.44 9.26 27.53
N PRO A 122 -10.74 9.49 27.37
CA PRO A 122 -11.26 10.76 26.91
C PRO A 122 -10.71 11.93 27.75
N GLY A 123 -9.97 12.84 27.13
CA GLY A 123 -9.37 14.02 27.78
C GLY A 123 -8.11 13.78 28.62
N GLU A 124 -7.63 12.54 28.76
CA GLU A 124 -6.47 12.25 29.61
C GLU A 124 -5.56 11.17 28.99
N TYR A 125 -4.26 11.25 29.28
CA TYR A 125 -3.31 10.21 28.95
C TYR A 125 -2.38 9.91 30.12
N ARG A 126 -1.86 8.66 30.16
CA ARG A 126 -0.81 8.21 31.07
C ARG A 126 0.21 7.36 30.33
N ILE A 127 1.48 7.61 30.59
CA ILE A 127 2.60 6.84 30.03
C ILE A 127 3.23 6.04 31.15
N HIS A 128 3.20 4.71 30.98
CA HIS A 128 3.84 3.75 31.86
C HIS A 128 5.10 3.25 31.21
N GLN A 129 6.24 3.40 31.84
CA GLN A 129 7.53 2.93 31.33
C GLN A 129 7.98 1.70 32.09
N ARG A 130 8.55 0.75 31.35
CA ARG A 130 9.13 -0.46 31.92
C ARG A 130 10.46 -0.12 32.59
N GLN A 131 10.57 -0.44 33.87
CA GLN A 131 11.78 -0.29 34.66
C GLN A 131 12.68 -1.55 34.54
N ASP A 132 13.95 -1.45 34.93
CA ASP A 132 14.91 -2.55 34.89
C ASP A 132 14.45 -3.77 35.70
N ASN A 133 13.64 -3.57 36.75
CA ASN A 133 13.03 -4.64 37.55
C ASN A 133 11.80 -5.30 36.87
N GLY A 134 11.45 -4.90 35.63
CA GLY A 134 10.31 -5.40 34.85
C GLY A 134 8.97 -4.82 35.22
N GLN A 135 8.86 -3.95 36.23
CA GLN A 135 7.62 -3.26 36.61
C GLN A 135 7.39 -2.02 35.74
N PHE A 136 6.11 -1.70 35.52
CA PHE A 136 5.70 -0.47 34.83
C PHE A 136 5.38 0.61 35.86
N THR A 137 5.99 1.78 35.72
CA THR A 137 5.72 2.96 36.54
C THR A 137 5.24 4.11 35.67
N VAL A 138 4.35 4.94 36.19
CA VAL A 138 3.90 6.15 35.49
C VAL A 138 5.06 7.14 35.45
N VAL A 139 5.48 7.52 34.26
CA VAL A 139 6.56 8.49 34.02
C VAL A 139 6.04 9.83 33.53
N ASN A 140 4.86 9.82 32.89
CA ASN A 140 4.20 11.03 32.39
C ASN A 140 2.69 10.84 32.40
N GLU A 141 1.96 11.89 32.73
CA GLU A 141 0.49 11.95 32.62
C GLU A 141 0.07 13.39 32.33
N GLY A 142 -1.06 13.54 31.66
CA GLY A 142 -1.58 14.86 31.31
C GLY A 142 -3.00 14.81 30.78
N ARG A 143 -3.48 15.99 30.40
CA ARG A 143 -4.80 16.18 29.80
C ARG A 143 -4.68 16.67 28.37
N THR A 144 -5.63 16.24 27.53
CA THR A 144 -5.79 16.74 26.18
C THR A 144 -6.99 17.66 26.10
N SER A 145 -7.02 18.56 25.13
CA SER A 145 -8.15 19.44 24.88
C SER A 145 -9.36 18.73 24.26
N LEU A 146 -9.15 17.49 23.80
CA LEU A 146 -10.17 16.71 23.08
C LEU A 146 -11.06 15.93 24.06
N SER A 147 -12.37 15.89 23.80
CA SER A 147 -13.34 15.16 24.58
C SER A 147 -13.43 13.67 24.26
N GLU A 148 -12.73 13.22 23.22
CA GLU A 148 -12.65 11.83 22.79
C GLU A 148 -11.18 11.42 22.54
N ILE A 149 -10.93 10.13 22.42
CA ILE A 149 -9.61 9.60 22.08
C ILE A 149 -9.39 9.81 20.57
N PRO A 150 -8.41 10.61 20.13
CA PRO A 150 -8.18 10.96 18.73
C PRO A 150 -7.48 9.80 17.97
N PHE A 151 -8.15 8.66 17.90
CA PHE A 151 -7.62 7.44 17.29
C PHE A 151 -8.59 6.86 16.28
N SER A 152 -8.16 6.81 15.02
CA SER A 152 -8.92 6.23 13.91
C SER A 152 -8.26 4.96 13.42
N VAL A 153 -9.07 4.03 12.87
CA VAL A 153 -8.59 2.73 12.36
C VAL A 153 -9.06 2.53 10.94
N ALA A 154 -8.10 2.27 10.04
CA ALA A 154 -8.38 1.80 8.68
C ALA A 154 -8.24 0.28 8.60
N TYR A 155 -9.16 -0.37 7.89
CA TYR A 155 -9.28 -1.82 7.79
C TYR A 155 -9.08 -2.29 6.35
N ALA A 156 -8.31 -3.36 6.17
CA ALA A 156 -8.26 -4.07 4.89
C ALA A 156 -9.50 -4.98 4.74
N GLN A 157 -9.80 -5.77 5.77
CA GLN A 157 -11.02 -6.58 5.87
C GLN A 157 -11.55 -6.49 7.29
N ARG A 158 -12.61 -5.72 7.49
CA ARG A 158 -13.19 -5.50 8.82
C ARG A 158 -14.05 -6.69 9.25
N HIS A 159 -13.77 -7.24 10.42
CA HIS A 159 -14.61 -8.24 11.08
C HIS A 159 -15.43 -7.66 12.25
N GLY A 160 -14.88 -6.65 12.92
CA GLY A 160 -15.51 -6.03 14.08
C GLY A 160 -14.91 -4.64 14.36
N PHE A 161 -15.28 -4.08 15.53
CA PHE A 161 -14.66 -2.85 16.00
C PHE A 161 -13.24 -3.14 16.49
N MET A 162 -12.23 -2.54 15.87
CA MET A 162 -10.80 -2.79 16.12
C MET A 162 -10.36 -4.24 15.82
N GLU A 163 -11.12 -4.96 14.99
CA GLU A 163 -10.84 -6.34 14.60
C GLU A 163 -10.88 -6.50 13.08
N SER A 164 -9.91 -7.21 12.53
CA SER A 164 -9.78 -7.44 11.09
C SER A 164 -9.05 -8.74 10.80
N ARG A 165 -9.17 -9.21 9.57
CA ARG A 165 -8.36 -10.28 9.02
C ARG A 165 -7.35 -9.73 8.02
N PRO A 166 -6.05 -10.10 8.10
CA PRO A 166 -5.10 -9.75 7.07
C PRO A 166 -5.45 -10.42 5.74
N PRO A 167 -5.57 -9.70 4.63
CA PRO A 167 -5.89 -10.32 3.32
C PRO A 167 -4.80 -11.28 2.84
N LEU A 168 -3.57 -11.13 3.35
CA LEU A 168 -2.42 -11.95 2.98
C LEU A 168 -2.17 -13.15 3.93
N GLU A 169 -3.09 -13.48 4.83
CA GLU A 169 -2.92 -14.56 5.82
C GLU A 169 -2.68 -15.92 5.15
N ASP A 170 -3.51 -16.28 4.17
CA ASP A 170 -3.39 -17.55 3.46
C ASP A 170 -2.05 -17.66 2.69
N ILE A 171 -1.55 -16.54 2.17
CA ILE A 171 -0.24 -16.46 1.51
C ILE A 171 0.89 -16.67 2.51
N ALA A 172 0.77 -16.12 3.72
CA ALA A 172 1.78 -16.28 4.77
C ALA A 172 1.95 -17.75 5.17
N GLU A 173 0.87 -18.53 5.24
CA GLU A 173 0.91 -19.97 5.49
C GLU A 173 1.61 -20.74 4.37
N LEU A 174 1.30 -20.44 3.11
CA LEU A 174 1.98 -21.06 1.97
C LEU A 174 3.46 -20.69 1.91
N ASN A 175 3.81 -19.45 2.24
CA ASN A 175 5.20 -19.00 2.29
C ASN A 175 5.99 -19.74 3.39
N LEU A 176 5.39 -19.94 4.57
CA LEU A 176 6.01 -20.74 5.63
C LEU A 176 6.27 -22.18 5.16
N LYS A 177 5.30 -22.79 4.47
CA LYS A 177 5.43 -24.13 3.89
C LYS A 177 6.52 -24.19 2.82
N THR A 178 6.61 -23.17 1.97
CA THR A 178 7.67 -23.02 0.97
C THR A 178 9.04 -22.98 1.64
N TYR A 179 9.20 -22.17 2.69
CA TYR A 179 10.45 -22.07 3.45
C TYR A 179 10.86 -23.41 4.06
N GLN A 180 9.92 -24.16 4.66
CA GLN A 180 10.19 -25.48 5.24
C GLN A 180 10.71 -26.47 4.17
N ILE A 181 10.01 -26.57 3.04
CA ILE A 181 10.42 -27.48 1.95
C ILE A 181 11.76 -27.05 1.35
N GLN A 182 11.98 -25.75 1.16
CA GLN A 182 13.26 -25.22 0.66
C GLN A 182 14.42 -25.58 1.60
N SER A 183 14.23 -25.37 2.90
CA SER A 183 15.24 -25.71 3.92
C SER A 183 15.57 -27.20 3.95
N ASP A 184 14.56 -28.07 3.85
CA ASP A 184 14.75 -29.51 3.78
C ASP A 184 15.48 -29.91 2.50
N LEU A 185 15.14 -29.32 1.37
CA LEU A 185 15.78 -29.57 0.08
C LEU A 185 17.25 -29.13 0.09
N ASP A 186 17.55 -27.94 0.60
CA ASP A 186 18.91 -27.41 0.70
C ASP A 186 19.79 -28.31 1.57
N ASN A 187 19.25 -28.79 2.70
CA ASN A 187 19.96 -29.76 3.57
C ASN A 187 20.18 -31.09 2.87
N GLN A 188 19.17 -31.62 2.17
CA GLN A 188 19.32 -32.87 1.44
C GLN A 188 20.32 -32.74 0.28
N LEU A 189 20.30 -31.64 -0.46
CA LEU A 189 21.28 -31.36 -1.52
C LEU A 189 22.72 -31.26 -0.96
N HIS A 190 22.88 -30.60 0.19
CA HIS A 190 24.18 -30.49 0.85
C HIS A 190 24.73 -31.85 1.23
N ILE A 191 23.93 -32.73 1.85
CA ILE A 191 24.31 -34.08 2.21
C ILE A 191 24.61 -34.93 0.96
N SER A 192 23.78 -34.78 -0.09
CA SER A 192 23.91 -35.55 -1.33
C SER A 192 25.05 -35.10 -2.21
N ALA A 193 25.59 -33.90 -2.01
CA ALA A 193 26.74 -33.39 -2.75
C ALA A 193 28.04 -34.10 -2.40
N VAL A 194 28.08 -34.91 -1.31
CA VAL A 194 29.23 -35.67 -0.88
C VAL A 194 28.99 -37.15 -1.14
N PRO A 195 29.47 -37.70 -2.27
CA PRO A 195 29.32 -39.11 -2.56
C PRO A 195 30.04 -39.97 -1.50
N MET A 196 29.35 -41.00 -1.04
CA MET A 196 29.96 -41.97 -0.09
C MET A 196 30.72 -43.03 -0.84
N LEU A 197 32.00 -43.22 -0.47
CA LEU A 197 32.82 -44.31 -0.98
C LEU A 197 32.45 -45.58 -0.22
N ALA A 198 31.90 -46.57 -0.91
CA ALA A 198 31.59 -47.88 -0.33
C ALA A 198 32.54 -48.94 -0.81
N PHE A 199 33.00 -49.78 0.13
CA PHE A 199 33.86 -50.90 -0.12
C PHE A 199 33.12 -52.21 0.08
N TYR A 200 33.17 -53.11 -0.90
CA TYR A 200 32.54 -54.41 -0.84
C TYR A 200 33.62 -55.53 -0.91
N GLY A 201 33.39 -56.64 -0.21
CA GLY A 201 34.27 -57.80 -0.24
C GLY A 201 35.51 -57.67 0.60
N PHE A 202 35.64 -56.68 1.49
CA PHE A 202 36.73 -56.54 2.45
C PHE A 202 36.41 -57.38 3.70
N PRO A 203 37.39 -58.12 4.25
CA PRO A 203 37.18 -58.84 5.50
C PRO A 203 36.98 -57.86 6.66
N SER A 204 36.12 -58.23 7.61
CA SER A 204 35.78 -57.40 8.78
C SER A 204 36.98 -57.10 9.72
N SER A 205 38.11 -57.75 9.48
CA SER A 205 39.38 -57.54 10.19
C SER A 205 40.34 -56.59 9.48
N ALA A 206 39.93 -55.98 8.36
CA ALA A 206 40.78 -55.00 7.69
C ALA A 206 40.89 -53.72 8.58
N GLU A 207 42.15 -53.42 8.96
CA GLU A 207 42.46 -52.13 9.54
C GLU A 207 42.07 -50.99 8.57
N GLU A 208 41.82 -49.80 9.11
CA GLU A 208 41.32 -48.60 8.40
C GLU A 208 41.80 -48.48 6.94
N VAL A 209 40.86 -48.47 6.01
CA VAL A 209 41.14 -48.20 4.61
C VAL A 209 41.24 -46.70 4.44
N SER A 210 42.46 -46.19 4.28
CA SER A 210 42.69 -44.78 3.96
C SER A 210 42.39 -44.54 2.47
N ALA A 211 41.53 -43.59 2.20
CA ALA A 211 41.19 -43.18 0.83
C ALA A 211 41.40 -41.68 0.69
N GLY A 212 42.39 -41.27 -0.10
CA GLY A 212 42.68 -39.85 -0.35
C GLY A 212 43.25 -39.59 -1.73
N PRO A 213 43.35 -38.32 -2.15
CA PRO A 213 43.96 -37.97 -3.43
C PRO A 213 45.42 -38.46 -3.51
N GLY A 214 45.70 -39.35 -4.45
CA GLY A 214 47.05 -39.92 -4.65
C GLY A 214 47.34 -41.21 -3.91
N GLU A 215 46.37 -41.77 -3.17
CA GLU A 215 46.52 -43.08 -2.51
C GLU A 215 46.00 -44.20 -3.43
N ALA A 216 46.78 -45.26 -3.56
CA ALA A 216 46.39 -46.45 -4.31
C ALA A 216 45.80 -47.49 -3.35
N ILE A 217 44.56 -47.91 -3.59
CA ILE A 217 43.87 -48.92 -2.80
C ILE A 217 44.02 -50.27 -3.52
N ALA A 218 44.60 -51.26 -2.84
CA ALA A 218 44.65 -52.62 -3.35
C ALA A 218 43.37 -53.38 -2.97
N PHE A 219 42.70 -54.00 -3.94
CA PHE A 219 41.46 -54.77 -3.74
C PHE A 219 41.78 -56.28 -3.62
N PRO A 220 41.12 -57.02 -2.72
CA PRO A 220 41.03 -58.47 -2.79
C PRO A 220 40.40 -58.94 -4.12
N ALA A 221 40.58 -60.21 -4.51
CA ALA A 221 40.11 -60.73 -5.80
C ALA A 221 38.59 -60.54 -6.06
N GLU A 222 37.79 -60.42 -4.99
CA GLU A 222 36.36 -60.19 -5.06
C GLU A 222 35.95 -58.80 -4.51
N GLY A 223 36.93 -57.97 -4.15
CA GLY A 223 36.72 -56.64 -3.56
C GLY A 223 36.45 -55.60 -4.65
N ARG A 224 35.54 -54.68 -4.39
CA ARG A 224 35.29 -53.48 -5.21
C ARG A 224 35.01 -52.27 -4.37
N ALA A 225 35.28 -51.10 -4.92
CA ALA A 225 34.84 -49.83 -4.38
C ALA A 225 33.98 -49.13 -5.39
N GLU A 226 32.94 -48.50 -4.91
CA GLU A 226 32.09 -47.64 -5.75
C GLU A 226 31.64 -46.42 -4.95
N TYR A 227 31.41 -45.33 -5.66
CA TYR A 227 30.78 -44.18 -5.06
C TYR A 227 29.25 -44.40 -5.07
N ILE A 228 28.66 -44.34 -3.88
CA ILE A 228 27.20 -44.36 -3.74
C ILE A 228 26.73 -42.94 -3.73
N GLU A 229 25.98 -42.58 -4.75
CA GLU A 229 25.26 -41.30 -4.83
C GLU A 229 23.79 -41.52 -4.49
N PRO A 230 23.16 -40.60 -3.71
CA PRO A 230 21.73 -40.63 -3.49
C PRO A 230 20.98 -40.52 -4.82
N VAL A 231 20.00 -41.40 -5.03
CA VAL A 231 19.18 -41.36 -6.24
C VAL A 231 18.19 -40.16 -6.15
N GLY A 232 18.40 -39.13 -6.97
CA GLY A 232 17.74 -37.84 -6.90
C GLY A 232 16.23 -37.79 -7.19
N ARG A 233 15.51 -38.92 -7.18
CA ARG A 233 14.05 -38.96 -7.45
C ARG A 233 13.21 -38.17 -6.46
N SER A 234 13.66 -38.07 -5.19
CA SER A 234 12.97 -37.30 -4.16
C SER A 234 13.09 -35.80 -4.40
N PHE A 235 14.19 -35.33 -4.99
CA PHE A 235 14.42 -33.91 -5.26
C PHE A 235 13.49 -33.38 -6.34
N GLU A 236 13.22 -34.14 -7.40
CA GLU A 236 12.26 -33.73 -8.43
C GLU A 236 10.87 -33.49 -7.87
N ALA A 237 10.40 -34.32 -6.95
CA ALA A 237 9.09 -34.16 -6.32
C ALA A 237 9.04 -32.89 -5.46
N GLN A 238 10.12 -32.56 -4.75
CA GLN A 238 10.24 -31.35 -3.96
C GLN A 238 10.31 -30.09 -4.84
N PHE A 239 11.10 -30.11 -5.93
CA PHE A 239 11.15 -29.02 -6.90
C PHE A 239 9.77 -28.74 -7.51
N ARG A 240 9.08 -29.77 -7.98
CA ARG A 240 7.70 -29.63 -8.51
C ARG A 240 6.74 -29.07 -7.46
N ARG A 241 6.91 -29.46 -6.19
CA ARG A 241 6.07 -28.92 -5.11
C ARG A 241 6.36 -27.45 -4.85
N LEU A 242 7.61 -27.02 -4.89
CA LEU A 242 7.99 -25.60 -4.78
C LEU A 242 7.43 -24.76 -5.94
N GLU A 243 7.50 -25.28 -7.17
CA GLU A 243 6.89 -24.63 -8.33
C GLU A 243 5.36 -24.47 -8.16
N GLN A 244 4.67 -25.54 -7.72
CA GLN A 244 3.24 -25.47 -7.44
C GLN A 244 2.91 -24.46 -6.33
N LEU A 245 3.70 -24.39 -5.27
CA LEU A 245 3.51 -23.41 -4.19
C LEU A 245 3.73 -21.99 -4.71
N ALA A 246 4.73 -21.76 -5.55
CA ALA A 246 4.97 -20.47 -6.17
C ALA A 246 3.78 -20.01 -7.03
N LEU A 247 3.21 -20.92 -7.83
CA LEU A 247 2.00 -20.64 -8.60
C LEU A 247 0.80 -20.34 -7.70
N GLN A 248 0.60 -21.13 -6.63
CA GLN A 248 -0.49 -20.91 -5.67
C GLN A 248 -0.34 -19.56 -4.94
N ILE A 249 0.87 -19.19 -4.54
CA ILE A 249 1.15 -17.88 -3.90
C ILE A 249 0.84 -16.74 -4.87
N ASN A 250 1.23 -16.85 -6.14
CA ASN A 250 0.94 -15.84 -7.14
C ASN A 250 -0.57 -15.73 -7.42
N GLU A 251 -1.26 -16.85 -7.54
CA GLU A 251 -2.70 -16.89 -7.78
C GLU A 251 -3.50 -16.31 -6.61
N LEU A 252 -3.17 -16.70 -5.36
CA LEU A 252 -3.79 -16.15 -4.17
C LEU A 252 -3.41 -14.68 -3.94
N GLY A 253 -2.17 -14.29 -4.25
CA GLY A 253 -1.73 -12.90 -4.15
C GLY A 253 -2.57 -11.98 -5.00
N LEU A 254 -2.70 -12.31 -6.26
CA LEU A 254 -3.55 -11.57 -7.19
C LEU A 254 -5.02 -11.58 -6.78
N SER A 255 -5.55 -12.73 -6.32
CA SER A 255 -6.95 -12.82 -5.91
C SER A 255 -7.25 -12.10 -4.59
N ALA A 256 -6.30 -12.06 -3.64
CA ALA A 256 -6.50 -11.42 -2.33
C ALA A 256 -6.57 -9.89 -2.42
N VAL A 257 -5.89 -9.30 -3.39
CA VAL A 257 -5.78 -7.85 -3.52
C VAL A 257 -6.52 -7.34 -4.76
N LEU A 258 -6.41 -8.02 -5.90
CA LEU A 258 -7.04 -7.61 -7.16
C LEU A 258 -8.33 -8.38 -7.50
N GLY A 259 -8.69 -9.42 -6.75
CA GLY A 259 -9.83 -10.27 -7.08
C GLY A 259 -9.68 -11.06 -8.40
N GLN A 260 -8.50 -11.07 -9.01
CA GLN A 260 -8.26 -11.70 -10.31
C GLN A 260 -7.81 -13.16 -10.15
N LYS A 261 -8.39 -14.05 -10.95
CA LYS A 261 -7.92 -15.44 -11.12
C LYS A 261 -7.05 -15.54 -12.36
N LEU A 262 -5.91 -16.23 -12.24
CA LEU A 262 -4.96 -16.47 -13.35
C LEU A 262 -5.42 -17.54 -14.36
N SER A 263 -6.62 -18.11 -14.21
CA SER A 263 -7.12 -19.11 -15.16
C SER A 263 -7.42 -18.47 -16.53
N ALA A 264 -7.15 -19.22 -17.60
CA ALA A 264 -7.42 -18.78 -18.97
C ALA A 264 -8.93 -18.67 -19.20
N GLU A 265 -9.48 -17.49 -18.94
CA GLU A 265 -10.90 -17.17 -19.07
C GLU A 265 -11.16 -16.28 -20.28
N THR A 266 -12.42 -16.27 -20.74
CA THR A 266 -12.88 -15.40 -21.82
C THR A 266 -12.74 -13.92 -21.41
N ALA A 267 -12.68 -13.01 -22.38
CA ALA A 267 -12.60 -11.57 -22.11
C ALA A 267 -13.71 -11.05 -21.19
N GLU A 268 -14.89 -11.68 -21.24
CA GLU A 268 -16.05 -11.37 -20.40
C GLU A 268 -15.81 -11.79 -18.92
N ALA A 269 -15.25 -12.97 -18.68
CA ALA A 269 -14.91 -13.45 -17.35
C ALA A 269 -13.80 -12.57 -16.72
N LYS A 270 -12.82 -12.13 -17.50
CA LYS A 270 -11.80 -11.16 -17.05
C LYS A 270 -12.39 -9.80 -16.66
N ARG A 271 -13.46 -9.35 -17.32
CA ARG A 271 -14.15 -8.10 -16.95
C ARG A 271 -14.89 -8.24 -15.61
N ILE A 272 -15.54 -9.39 -15.38
CA ILE A 272 -16.25 -9.67 -14.13
C ILE A 272 -15.26 -9.78 -12.96
N ASP A 273 -14.16 -10.51 -13.14
CA ASP A 273 -13.14 -10.67 -12.11
C ASP A 273 -12.44 -9.34 -11.77
N ARG A 274 -12.19 -8.49 -12.77
CA ARG A 274 -11.69 -7.13 -12.55
C ARG A 274 -12.66 -6.30 -11.70
N SER A 275 -13.96 -6.34 -12.00
CA SER A 275 -14.94 -5.56 -11.23
C SER A 275 -15.05 -6.00 -9.76
N GLN A 276 -14.73 -7.26 -9.44
CA GLN A 276 -14.69 -7.75 -8.06
C GLN A 276 -13.41 -7.30 -7.32
N GLY A 277 -12.28 -7.31 -8.02
CA GLY A 277 -11.02 -6.80 -7.47
C GLY A 277 -11.05 -5.31 -7.20
N ASP A 278 -11.61 -4.55 -8.12
CA ASP A 278 -11.82 -3.12 -7.98
C ASP A 278 -12.66 -2.82 -6.73
N SER A 279 -13.66 -3.64 -6.41
CA SER A 279 -14.50 -3.46 -5.23
C SER A 279 -13.71 -3.61 -3.91
N THR A 280 -12.76 -4.54 -3.82
CA THR A 280 -11.93 -4.74 -2.62
C THR A 280 -10.95 -3.58 -2.44
N MET A 281 -10.28 -3.16 -3.51
CA MET A 281 -9.37 -2.03 -3.49
C MET A 281 -10.10 -0.72 -3.18
N MET A 282 -11.31 -0.53 -3.72
CA MET A 282 -12.16 0.62 -3.39
C MET A 282 -12.50 0.68 -1.90
N VAL A 283 -12.83 -0.46 -1.28
CA VAL A 283 -13.11 -0.51 0.17
C VAL A 283 -11.85 -0.16 0.98
N ILE A 284 -10.68 -0.64 0.57
CA ILE A 284 -9.40 -0.30 1.22
C ILE A 284 -9.12 1.20 1.10
N ALA A 285 -9.28 1.78 -0.09
CA ALA A 285 -9.12 3.21 -0.33
C ALA A 285 -10.12 4.05 0.49
N GLN A 286 -11.38 3.61 0.56
CA GLN A 286 -12.40 4.28 1.37
C GLN A 286 -12.06 4.27 2.85
N ASN A 287 -11.66 3.11 3.40
CA ASN A 287 -11.27 3.02 4.80
C ASN A 287 -10.03 3.89 5.12
N MET A 288 -9.10 4.01 4.18
CA MET A 288 -7.95 4.90 4.33
C MET A 288 -8.38 6.36 4.31
N GLN A 289 -9.26 6.73 3.39
CA GLN A 289 -9.81 8.08 3.33
C GLN A 289 -10.55 8.44 4.61
N ASP A 290 -11.44 7.58 5.10
CA ASP A 290 -12.20 7.82 6.35
C ASP A 290 -11.24 8.01 7.55
N MET A 291 -10.12 7.26 7.58
CA MET A 291 -9.09 7.44 8.62
C MET A 291 -8.41 8.80 8.50
N ILE A 292 -8.02 9.22 7.29
CA ILE A 292 -7.39 10.52 7.06
C ILE A 292 -8.35 11.65 7.42
N ASP A 293 -9.62 11.58 7.02
CA ASP A 293 -10.64 12.59 7.34
C ASP A 293 -10.83 12.75 8.86
N ASN A 294 -10.88 11.64 9.60
CA ASN A 294 -10.93 11.67 11.06
C ASN A 294 -9.67 12.33 11.64
N CYS A 295 -8.50 12.00 11.12
CA CYS A 295 -7.24 12.59 11.57
C CYS A 295 -7.19 14.10 11.28
N LEU A 296 -7.65 14.55 10.11
CA LEU A 296 -7.77 15.97 9.77
C LEU A 296 -8.68 16.72 10.73
N GLN A 297 -9.82 16.11 11.11
CA GLN A 297 -10.74 16.73 12.08
C GLN A 297 -10.08 16.93 13.46
N TRP A 298 -9.39 15.91 14.00
CA TRP A 298 -8.71 16.05 15.27
C TRP A 298 -7.51 17.00 15.18
N HIS A 299 -6.78 16.98 14.06
CA HIS A 299 -5.70 17.92 13.82
C HIS A 299 -6.21 19.37 13.86
N ALA A 300 -7.31 19.66 13.17
CA ALA A 300 -7.96 20.97 13.18
C ALA A 300 -8.49 21.36 14.57
N GLN A 301 -9.02 20.40 15.35
CA GLN A 301 -9.47 20.63 16.72
C GLN A 301 -8.30 20.98 17.65
N PHE A 302 -7.14 20.32 17.51
CA PHE A 302 -5.92 20.69 18.26
C PHE A 302 -5.44 22.11 17.94
N LEU A 303 -5.62 22.57 16.70
CA LEU A 303 -5.34 23.95 16.29
C LEU A 303 -6.43 24.96 16.72
N GLY A 304 -7.50 24.48 17.38
CA GLY A 304 -8.61 25.33 17.82
C GLY A 304 -9.59 25.76 16.73
N ASN A 305 -9.51 25.18 15.53
CA ASN A 305 -10.37 25.50 14.40
C ASN A 305 -10.93 24.24 13.73
N ALA A 306 -11.97 23.68 14.32
CA ALA A 306 -12.59 22.43 13.82
C ALA A 306 -13.17 22.51 12.39
N THR A 307 -13.49 23.72 11.91
CA THR A 307 -14.05 23.93 10.55
C THR A 307 -12.97 23.97 9.46
N ALA A 308 -11.71 23.99 9.84
CA ALA A 308 -10.56 24.07 8.93
C ALA A 308 -10.07 22.72 8.41
N ALA A 309 -10.69 21.62 8.84
CA ALA A 309 -10.25 20.26 8.55
C ALA A 309 -10.28 19.91 7.04
N GLY A 310 -11.36 20.34 6.34
CA GLY A 310 -11.61 19.89 4.98
C GLY A 310 -11.84 18.39 4.89
N SER A 311 -11.55 17.81 3.73
CA SER A 311 -11.62 16.37 3.48
C SER A 311 -10.48 15.91 2.58
N ALA A 312 -10.16 14.63 2.66
CA ALA A 312 -9.17 14.01 1.78
C ALA A 312 -9.86 13.17 0.71
N TYR A 313 -9.24 13.09 -0.46
CA TYR A 313 -9.64 12.17 -1.51
C TYR A 313 -8.47 11.21 -1.81
N VAL A 314 -8.69 9.93 -1.53
CA VAL A 314 -7.76 8.84 -1.87
C VAL A 314 -8.18 8.24 -3.21
N ASN A 315 -7.22 8.03 -4.10
CA ASN A 315 -7.49 7.49 -5.43
C ASN A 315 -8.27 6.16 -5.36
N ARG A 316 -9.37 6.08 -6.12
CA ARG A 316 -10.22 4.89 -6.27
C ARG A 316 -10.24 4.36 -7.70
N ASP A 317 -9.56 5.06 -8.60
CA ASP A 317 -9.43 4.65 -9.99
C ASP A 317 -8.17 3.79 -10.14
N PHE A 318 -8.36 2.48 -9.99
CA PHE A 318 -7.28 1.50 -10.07
C PHE A 318 -7.08 0.98 -11.49
N LEU A 319 -8.08 1.17 -12.33
CA LEU A 319 -8.05 0.62 -13.69
C LEU A 319 -7.05 1.35 -14.57
N GLY A 320 -6.69 2.61 -14.22
CA GLY A 320 -5.85 3.43 -15.07
C GLY A 320 -6.24 3.20 -16.51
N ALA A 321 -7.54 3.30 -16.78
CA ALA A 321 -8.03 3.21 -18.15
C ALA A 321 -7.47 4.45 -18.86
N ARG A 322 -6.19 4.35 -19.28
CA ARG A 322 -5.74 5.25 -20.32
C ARG A 322 -6.79 5.14 -21.40
N LEU A 323 -7.45 6.25 -21.63
CA LEU A 323 -8.37 6.36 -22.75
C LEU A 323 -7.62 5.88 -24.00
N GLU A 324 -8.15 4.86 -24.65
CA GLU A 324 -7.60 4.44 -25.93
C GLU A 324 -7.79 5.57 -26.96
N PRO A 325 -6.95 5.67 -28.00
CA PRO A 325 -7.12 6.70 -29.01
C PRO A 325 -8.52 6.76 -29.62
N GLN A 326 -9.27 5.65 -29.59
CA GLN A 326 -10.65 5.56 -30.06
C GLN A 326 -11.62 6.25 -29.07
N ASP A 327 -11.40 6.12 -27.75
CA ASP A 327 -12.22 6.78 -26.73
C ASP A 327 -12.01 8.29 -26.72
N ILE A 328 -10.76 8.73 -26.91
CA ILE A 328 -10.42 10.15 -27.05
C ILE A 328 -11.12 10.75 -28.28
N GLN A 329 -11.14 10.03 -29.42
CA GLN A 329 -11.85 10.47 -30.60
C GLN A 329 -13.35 10.55 -30.39
N ALA A 330 -13.94 9.59 -29.67
CA ALA A 330 -15.36 9.59 -29.32
C ALA A 330 -15.72 10.78 -28.41
N LEU A 331 -14.92 11.07 -27.38
CA LEU A 331 -15.09 12.24 -26.53
C LEU A 331 -14.99 13.56 -27.30
N LEU A 332 -14.01 13.68 -28.20
CA LEU A 332 -13.87 14.84 -29.08
C LEU A 332 -15.07 15.01 -30.02
N GLN A 333 -15.65 13.91 -30.52
CA GLN A 333 -16.86 13.96 -31.35
C GLN A 333 -18.08 14.41 -30.55
N LEU A 334 -18.25 13.93 -29.30
CA LEU A 334 -19.31 14.35 -28.40
C LEU A 334 -19.20 15.84 -28.05
N TYR A 335 -17.99 16.32 -27.83
CA TYR A 335 -17.73 17.73 -27.58
C TYR A 335 -18.01 18.58 -28.83
N THR A 336 -17.53 18.21 -30.02
CA THR A 336 -17.78 18.93 -31.26
C THR A 336 -19.24 18.90 -31.66
N ALA A 337 -19.97 17.85 -31.30
CA ALA A 337 -21.45 17.77 -31.47
C ALA A 337 -22.24 18.62 -30.45
N GLY A 338 -21.53 19.24 -29.48
CA GLY A 338 -22.19 20.04 -28.43
C GLY A 338 -22.95 19.23 -27.38
N THR A 339 -22.68 17.91 -27.28
CA THR A 339 -23.35 17.02 -26.36
C THR A 339 -22.75 17.07 -24.95
N ILE A 340 -21.46 17.36 -24.84
CA ILE A 340 -20.73 17.56 -23.58
C ILE A 340 -20.07 18.93 -23.55
N SER A 341 -19.85 19.47 -22.33
CA SER A 341 -19.16 20.75 -22.13
C SER A 341 -17.63 20.59 -22.25
N GLN A 342 -16.91 21.72 -22.38
CA GLN A 342 -15.45 21.73 -22.36
C GLN A 342 -14.91 21.24 -21.01
N GLU A 343 -15.58 21.62 -19.92
CA GLU A 343 -15.27 21.16 -18.57
C GLU A 343 -15.36 19.64 -18.48
N THR A 344 -16.47 19.04 -18.95
CA THR A 344 -16.64 17.59 -18.97
C THR A 344 -15.57 16.89 -19.82
N LEU A 345 -15.23 17.45 -21.00
CA LEU A 345 -14.19 16.89 -21.84
C LEU A 345 -12.82 16.90 -21.15
N LEU A 346 -12.43 18.04 -20.54
CA LEU A 346 -11.16 18.18 -19.84
C LEU A 346 -11.08 17.27 -18.61
N THR A 347 -12.19 17.14 -17.87
CA THR A 347 -12.29 16.24 -16.72
C THR A 347 -12.10 14.78 -17.14
N GLU A 348 -12.82 14.32 -18.17
CA GLU A 348 -12.68 12.95 -18.68
C GLU A 348 -11.28 12.65 -19.23
N LEU A 349 -10.63 13.63 -19.90
CA LEU A 349 -9.26 13.47 -20.38
C LEU A 349 -8.23 13.46 -19.23
N ALA A 350 -8.46 14.22 -18.15
CA ALA A 350 -7.64 14.22 -16.97
C ALA A 350 -7.80 12.91 -16.16
N GLU A 351 -9.04 12.44 -15.98
CA GLU A 351 -9.33 11.17 -15.33
C GLU A 351 -8.80 9.97 -16.12
N GLY A 352 -8.80 10.08 -17.47
CA GLY A 352 -8.28 9.06 -18.37
C GLY A 352 -6.76 9.06 -18.56
N ASP A 353 -5.98 9.74 -17.71
CA ASP A 353 -4.50 9.83 -17.77
C ASP A 353 -3.95 10.30 -19.15
N VAL A 354 -4.72 11.08 -19.88
CA VAL A 354 -4.29 11.70 -21.15
C VAL A 354 -3.58 13.03 -20.88
N LEU A 355 -4.03 13.74 -19.85
CA LEU A 355 -3.43 14.98 -19.36
C LEU A 355 -2.55 14.66 -18.13
N GLY A 356 -1.49 15.42 -17.91
CA GLY A 356 -0.53 15.16 -16.83
C GLY A 356 -1.16 15.26 -15.44
N ASP A 357 -0.56 14.57 -14.46
CA ASP A 357 -1.08 14.47 -13.07
C ASP A 357 -1.28 15.82 -12.35
N ASN A 358 -0.65 16.88 -12.82
CA ASN A 358 -0.78 18.25 -12.26
C ASN A 358 -1.70 19.14 -13.11
N PHE A 359 -2.51 18.57 -13.99
CA PHE A 359 -3.43 19.35 -14.82
C PHE A 359 -4.65 19.80 -14.01
N ASP A 360 -4.83 21.11 -13.85
CA ASP A 360 -5.96 21.72 -13.18
C ASP A 360 -6.98 22.17 -14.23
N VAL A 361 -8.16 21.55 -14.19
CA VAL A 361 -9.25 21.82 -15.14
C VAL A 361 -9.77 23.25 -14.99
N ASP A 362 -9.88 23.76 -13.77
CA ASP A 362 -10.39 25.09 -13.49
C ASP A 362 -9.42 26.18 -13.93
N GLU A 363 -8.11 25.97 -13.72
CA GLU A 363 -7.07 26.88 -14.20
C GLU A 363 -7.04 26.95 -15.71
N GLU A 364 -7.17 25.79 -16.40
CA GLU A 364 -7.20 25.74 -17.87
C GLU A 364 -8.47 26.36 -18.44
N LEU A 365 -9.64 26.16 -17.82
CA LEU A 365 -10.89 26.82 -18.21
C LEU A 365 -10.80 28.35 -18.06
N GLN A 366 -10.17 28.83 -16.98
CA GLN A 366 -9.95 30.25 -16.80
C GLN A 366 -8.94 30.82 -17.83
N ALA A 367 -7.85 30.08 -18.11
CA ALA A 367 -6.86 30.45 -19.09
C ALA A 367 -7.44 30.52 -20.50
N THR A 368 -8.25 29.53 -20.89
CA THR A 368 -8.92 29.51 -22.22
C THR A 368 -10.00 30.59 -22.35
N SER A 369 -10.77 30.85 -21.29
CA SER A 369 -11.74 31.94 -21.22
C SER A 369 -11.07 33.32 -21.34
N ASN A 370 -9.96 33.54 -20.64
CA ASN A 370 -9.19 34.79 -20.69
C ASN A 370 -8.48 34.99 -22.05
N ALA A 371 -8.12 33.90 -22.73
CA ALA A 371 -7.52 33.96 -24.05
C ALA A 371 -8.47 34.27 -25.21
N GLY A 372 -9.79 34.38 -24.92
CA GLY A 372 -10.85 34.60 -25.90
C GLY A 372 -11.02 33.43 -26.88
N LEU A 373 -10.48 32.27 -26.55
CA LEU A 373 -10.66 31.00 -27.26
C LEU A 373 -11.93 30.28 -26.79
N ASP A 374 -13.07 30.96 -26.93
CA ASP A 374 -14.36 30.32 -26.80
C ASP A 374 -14.54 29.41 -28.04
N LEU A 375 -14.09 28.17 -27.91
CA LEU A 375 -14.32 27.12 -28.90
C LEU A 375 -15.79 26.70 -28.86
N GLN A 376 -16.70 27.61 -29.28
CA GLN A 376 -18.09 27.21 -29.51
C GLN A 376 -18.14 26.24 -30.69
N PRO A 377 -18.80 25.08 -30.56
CA PRO A 377 -18.90 24.07 -31.62
C PRO A 377 -19.73 24.52 -32.84
N ALA A 378 -20.31 25.71 -32.82
CA ALA A 378 -21.30 26.20 -33.79
C ALA A 378 -20.79 27.19 -34.85
N GLY A 379 -19.49 27.29 -35.09
CA GLY A 379 -18.97 28.35 -36.02
C GLY A 379 -18.46 27.89 -37.38
N LEU A 380 -18.36 26.60 -37.65
CA LEU A 380 -17.77 26.10 -38.92
C LEU A 380 -18.78 25.91 -40.04
N ALA A 381 -20.07 25.86 -39.76
CA ALA A 381 -21.10 25.73 -40.78
C ALA A 381 -21.44 27.09 -41.47
N ASP A 382 -21.32 28.23 -40.77
CA ASP A 382 -21.67 29.55 -41.32
C ASP A 382 -20.57 30.20 -42.14
N ARG A 383 -19.32 29.69 -42.11
CA ARG A 383 -18.25 30.21 -42.98
C ARG A 383 -18.14 29.55 -44.36
N LEU A 384 -18.88 28.47 -44.61
CA LEU A 384 -18.93 27.77 -45.88
C LEU A 384 -20.14 28.12 -46.76
N VAL A 385 -21.08 28.99 -46.28
CA VAL A 385 -22.21 29.47 -47.05
C VAL A 385 -22.12 31.00 -47.22
N GLY A 386 -21.03 31.48 -47.66
CA GLY A 386 -20.88 32.82 -48.25
C GLY A 386 -21.09 32.71 -49.72
N GLY A 387 -22.32 32.95 -50.16
CA GLY A 387 -22.73 32.97 -51.55
C GLY A 387 -22.09 34.14 -52.33
N PRO A 388 -22.13 34.06 -53.66
CA PRO A 388 -21.38 34.96 -54.55
C PRO A 388 -22.25 36.23 -54.82
N ASN A 389 -21.72 37.40 -54.49
CA ASN A 389 -21.98 38.62 -55.24
C ASN A 389 -21.28 39.79 -54.54
N ASP A 390 -20.18 40.22 -55.14
CA ASP A 390 -19.99 41.59 -55.51
C ASP A 390 -18.73 41.68 -56.39
N ARG A 391 -19.04 41.59 -57.71
CA ARG A 391 -18.18 42.18 -58.71
C ARG A 391 -18.56 43.67 -58.79
N ASN A 392 -17.60 44.52 -58.55
CA ASN A 392 -17.32 45.78 -59.25
C ASN A 392 -16.68 46.76 -58.26
N GLU A 393 -15.44 46.98 -58.43
CA GLU A 393 -14.89 48.30 -58.74
C GLU A 393 -13.42 48.20 -58.93
N ILE A 394 -13.06 48.10 -60.25
CA ILE A 394 -11.73 48.41 -60.72
C ILE A 394 -11.74 49.95 -61.00
N GLY A 395 -10.92 50.69 -60.34
CA GLY A 395 -10.84 52.11 -60.46
C GLY A 395 -9.44 52.67 -60.15
N ARG A 396 -8.54 52.59 -61.14
CA ARG A 396 -7.50 53.57 -61.55
C ARG A 396 -6.45 53.99 -60.52
N ALA A 397 -5.26 53.58 -60.89
CA ALA A 397 -4.00 54.21 -60.61
C ALA A 397 -3.94 55.66 -61.15
N HIS A 398 -3.24 56.55 -60.47
CA HIS A 398 -2.44 57.64 -61.12
C HIS A 398 -1.25 57.99 -60.23
N VAL A 399 -0.12 57.85 -60.87
CA VAL A 399 1.16 58.53 -60.88
C VAL A 399 2.03 58.37 -59.69
#